data_597543ff231f352caedc32a72985024b
#
_entry.id   597543ff231f352caedc32a72985024b
#
_cell.length_a   1.000
_cell.length_b   1.000
_cell.length_c   1.000
_cell.angle_alpha   90.00
_cell.angle_beta   90.00
_cell.angle_gamma   90.00
#
_symmetry.space_group_name_H-M   'P 1'
#
loop_
_entity.id
_entity.type
_entity.pdbx_description
1 polymer ?
#
loop_
_entity_poly.entity_id
_entity_poly.type
_entity_poly.pdbx_seq_one_letter_code
_entity_poly.pdbx_strand_id
1 'polypeptide(L)'
;MTLDIARLRAETPGCAHVLHLNAAGSALPSQRTLDSTLDHLRLEAEIGGYEAAAKAHDQLEGFYPAVAQLIGADAGEIAFVENATRAWDLAFYSLDFKPGDRILTCMSEYSSNYISYLQVAKKTGAEIVVVPDDNYGQIDVGALERMIDKRTKLVSISHVPTQGGLVQPAEAVGKIANAAGVLYLLDACQSVGQLPVDVAKVGCDFLSMTGRKYLRGPRGTGFLYARAATTAGIEPIFLDNHAAKWTGDNEYTMRSDARRFENWERYFAGVIGLKVATDQANELGMEAIWARLRELSEGLRVRLSALKGITLTDLGQVKGAIVTFSVAGADHLAIKEKLRRQAINVTVSTQFSSRLDLKNRGLLNVMRASVHIYNTEAELDRFVTALDAAR
;
A
#
# COMPACT_ATOMS: atom_id res chain seq x y z
N MET A 1 10.09 -14.62 16.84
CA MET A 1 9.17 -14.44 18.01
C MET A 1 7.80 -14.92 17.58
N THR A 2 7.09 -15.71 18.38
CA THR A 2 5.72 -16.17 18.05
C THR A 2 4.72 -15.09 18.49
N LEU A 3 3.77 -14.71 17.62
CA LEU A 3 2.75 -13.73 17.94
C LEU A 3 1.72 -14.29 18.92
N ASP A 4 1.35 -13.53 19.94
CA ASP A 4 0.22 -13.85 20.82
C ASP A 4 -1.11 -13.47 20.15
N ILE A 5 -1.73 -14.43 19.48
CA ILE A 5 -2.96 -14.21 18.70
C ILE A 5 -4.14 -13.86 19.61
N ALA A 6 -4.21 -14.44 20.82
CA ALA A 6 -5.29 -14.15 21.77
C ALA A 6 -5.25 -12.68 22.20
N ARG A 7 -4.07 -12.18 22.55
CA ARG A 7 -3.84 -10.77 22.86
C ARG A 7 -4.15 -9.85 21.68
N LEU A 8 -3.63 -10.16 20.50
CA LEU A 8 -3.87 -9.35 19.29
C LEU A 8 -5.37 -9.22 18.98
N ARG A 9 -6.14 -10.28 19.19
CA ARG A 9 -7.60 -10.26 19.02
C ARG A 9 -8.30 -9.43 20.10
N ALA A 10 -7.92 -9.59 21.35
CA ALA A 10 -8.45 -8.82 22.48
C ALA A 10 -8.19 -7.29 22.29
N GLU A 11 -7.03 -6.94 21.74
CA GLU A 11 -6.64 -5.57 21.40
C GLU A 11 -7.23 -5.08 20.05
N THR A 12 -8.07 -5.88 19.38
CA THR A 12 -8.72 -5.52 18.11
C THR A 12 -10.24 -5.58 18.26
N PRO A 13 -10.92 -4.49 18.65
CA PRO A 13 -12.35 -4.52 19.02
C PRO A 13 -13.27 -5.12 17.95
N GLY A 14 -12.97 -4.88 16.67
CA GLY A 14 -13.77 -5.42 15.57
C GLY A 14 -13.80 -6.96 15.51
N CYS A 15 -12.83 -7.67 16.11
CA CYS A 15 -12.81 -9.14 16.14
C CYS A 15 -13.98 -9.74 16.94
N ALA A 16 -14.60 -8.96 17.85
CA ALA A 16 -15.78 -9.38 18.59
C ALA A 16 -17.08 -9.31 17.75
N HIS A 17 -17.06 -8.60 16.62
CA HIS A 17 -18.27 -8.27 15.86
C HIS A 17 -18.32 -8.90 14.47
N VAL A 18 -17.16 -9.04 13.81
CA VAL A 18 -17.10 -9.49 12.42
C VAL A 18 -15.94 -10.44 12.18
N LEU A 19 -16.14 -11.42 11.30
CA LEU A 19 -15.05 -12.13 10.64
C LEU A 19 -14.56 -11.26 9.48
N HIS A 20 -13.42 -10.61 9.66
CA HIS A 20 -12.92 -9.62 8.71
C HIS A 20 -11.80 -10.18 7.83
N LEU A 21 -12.14 -10.51 6.59
CA LEU A 21 -11.21 -10.96 5.55
C LEU A 21 -11.09 -9.91 4.43
N ASN A 22 -10.98 -8.62 4.80
CA ASN A 22 -10.82 -7.53 3.86
C ASN A 22 -9.71 -6.54 4.26
N ALA A 23 -8.62 -7.05 4.83
CA ALA A 23 -7.47 -6.25 5.24
C ALA A 23 -6.86 -5.45 4.07
N ALA A 24 -6.82 -6.03 2.87
CA ALA A 24 -6.39 -5.36 1.63
C ALA A 24 -7.30 -4.17 1.21
N GLY A 25 -8.52 -4.10 1.72
CA GLY A 25 -9.40 -2.93 1.62
C GLY A 25 -9.15 -1.94 2.75
N SER A 26 -9.41 -2.37 3.99
CA SER A 26 -9.15 -1.62 5.21
C SER A 26 -9.14 -2.62 6.37
N ALA A 27 -8.02 -2.79 7.05
CA ALA A 27 -7.92 -3.66 8.20
C ALA A 27 -8.67 -3.09 9.42
N LEU A 28 -8.97 -3.95 10.40
CA LEU A 28 -9.48 -3.51 11.69
C LEU A 28 -8.36 -2.82 12.49
N PRO A 29 -8.55 -1.60 12.97
CA PRO A 29 -7.55 -0.92 13.79
C PRO A 29 -7.41 -1.60 15.16
N SER A 30 -6.26 -1.42 15.80
CA SER A 30 -6.09 -1.79 17.20
C SER A 30 -6.77 -0.77 18.12
N GLN A 31 -7.07 -1.18 19.36
CA GLN A 31 -7.59 -0.27 20.39
C GLN A 31 -6.61 0.89 20.62
N ARG A 32 -5.29 0.61 20.70
CA ARG A 32 -4.25 1.66 20.87
C ARG A 32 -4.29 2.71 19.75
N THR A 33 -4.44 2.28 18.48
CA THR A 33 -4.56 3.19 17.34
C THR A 33 -5.84 4.03 17.42
N LEU A 34 -6.95 3.41 17.79
CA LEU A 34 -8.23 4.09 17.95
C LEU A 34 -8.17 5.13 19.07
N ASP A 35 -7.73 4.74 20.25
CA ASP A 35 -7.68 5.61 21.43
C ASP A 35 -6.76 6.80 21.19
N SER A 36 -5.54 6.59 20.67
CA SER A 36 -4.60 7.68 20.40
C SER A 36 -5.15 8.72 19.43
N THR A 37 -5.92 8.27 18.42
CA THR A 37 -6.59 9.16 17.46
C THR A 37 -7.71 9.96 18.12
N LEU A 38 -8.57 9.29 18.90
CA LEU A 38 -9.69 9.92 19.58
C LEU A 38 -9.24 10.87 20.68
N ASP A 39 -8.20 10.52 21.42
CA ASP A 39 -7.68 11.36 22.52
C ASP A 39 -7.10 12.67 21.99
N HIS A 40 -6.41 12.64 20.83
CA HIS A 40 -5.97 13.89 20.22
C HIS A 40 -7.12 14.77 19.73
N LEU A 41 -8.17 14.18 19.10
CA LEU A 41 -9.37 14.92 18.69
C LEU A 41 -10.10 15.54 19.89
N ARG A 42 -10.15 14.83 21.03
CA ARG A 42 -10.70 15.39 22.27
C ARG A 42 -9.85 16.55 22.79
N LEU A 43 -8.53 16.37 22.76
CA LEU A 43 -7.59 17.43 23.18
C LEU A 43 -7.76 18.69 22.30
N GLU A 44 -7.89 18.57 20.99
CA GLU A 44 -8.17 19.70 20.09
C GLU A 44 -9.47 20.42 20.46
N ALA A 45 -10.50 19.66 20.79
CA ALA A 45 -11.80 20.22 21.22
C ALA A 45 -11.74 20.92 22.59
N GLU A 46 -10.85 20.49 23.48
CA GLU A 46 -10.70 21.03 24.84
C GLU A 46 -9.84 22.29 24.90
N ILE A 47 -8.75 22.36 24.12
CA ILE A 47 -7.75 23.42 24.28
C ILE A 47 -7.43 24.19 23.00
N GLY A 48 -7.98 23.81 21.85
CA GLY A 48 -7.69 24.38 20.54
C GLY A 48 -6.67 23.56 19.75
N GLY A 49 -6.77 23.60 18.42
CA GLY A 49 -5.99 22.73 17.52
C GLY A 49 -4.48 23.01 17.56
N TYR A 50 -4.06 24.26 17.54
CA TYR A 50 -2.63 24.62 17.60
C TYR A 50 -1.99 24.30 18.95
N GLU A 51 -2.73 24.52 20.03
CA GLU A 51 -2.31 24.21 21.40
C GLU A 51 -2.19 22.71 21.62
N ALA A 52 -3.12 21.93 21.07
CA ALA A 52 -3.10 20.48 21.09
C ALA A 52 -1.91 19.92 20.28
N ALA A 53 -1.66 20.47 19.09
CA ALA A 53 -0.51 20.11 18.27
C ALA A 53 0.83 20.43 18.96
N ALA A 54 0.92 21.61 19.60
CA ALA A 54 2.11 21.98 20.38
C ALA A 54 2.35 21.02 21.56
N LYS A 55 1.28 20.65 22.28
CA LYS A 55 1.35 19.68 23.39
C LYS A 55 1.72 18.27 22.93
N ALA A 56 1.31 17.88 21.73
CA ALA A 56 1.58 16.57 21.13
C ALA A 56 2.83 16.55 20.24
N HIS A 57 3.67 17.60 20.27
CA HIS A 57 4.82 17.77 19.38
C HIS A 57 5.69 16.52 19.26
N ASP A 58 6.08 15.90 20.37
CA ASP A 58 6.96 14.72 20.38
C ASP A 58 6.28 13.49 19.73
N GLN A 59 4.96 13.37 19.84
CA GLN A 59 4.21 12.30 19.19
C GLN A 59 4.13 12.52 17.68
N LEU A 60 3.93 13.76 17.25
CA LEU A 60 3.90 14.15 15.84
C LEU A 60 5.27 13.96 15.19
N GLU A 61 6.33 14.46 15.81
CA GLU A 61 7.69 14.30 15.30
C GLU A 61 8.18 12.84 15.37
N GLY A 62 7.72 12.07 16.35
CA GLY A 62 8.02 10.64 16.46
C GLY A 62 7.46 9.77 15.33
N PHE A 63 6.55 10.29 14.50
CA PHE A 63 6.05 9.61 13.31
C PHE A 63 7.16 9.29 12.31
N TYR A 64 8.03 10.25 12.03
CA TYR A 64 9.06 10.11 10.99
C TYR A 64 10.10 9.03 11.31
N PRO A 65 10.72 9.00 12.52
CA PRO A 65 11.63 7.91 12.85
C PRO A 65 10.94 6.56 12.99
N ALA A 66 9.66 6.49 13.41
CA ALA A 66 8.92 5.23 13.47
C ALA A 66 8.71 4.62 12.08
N VAL A 67 8.34 5.43 11.09
CA VAL A 67 8.20 4.99 9.69
C VAL A 67 9.56 4.64 9.09
N ALA A 68 10.58 5.47 9.33
CA ALA A 68 11.94 5.23 8.86
C ALA A 68 12.46 3.86 9.35
N GLN A 69 12.27 3.55 10.64
CA GLN A 69 12.60 2.23 11.20
C GLN A 69 11.84 1.09 10.49
N LEU A 70 10.55 1.29 10.18
CA LEU A 70 9.71 0.26 9.56
C LEU A 70 10.20 -0.16 8.16
N ILE A 71 10.72 0.79 7.39
CA ILE A 71 11.09 0.57 5.98
C ILE A 71 12.60 0.69 5.70
N GLY A 72 13.44 0.85 6.73
CA GLY A 72 14.90 0.97 6.57
C GLY A 72 15.35 2.27 5.90
N ALA A 73 14.69 3.40 6.22
CA ALA A 73 14.96 4.74 5.69
C ALA A 73 15.56 5.68 6.74
N ASP A 74 15.94 6.89 6.32
CA ASP A 74 16.19 8.00 7.23
C ASP A 74 14.90 8.80 7.48
N ALA A 75 14.75 9.35 8.69
CA ALA A 75 13.56 10.13 9.07
C ALA A 75 13.34 11.35 8.16
N GLY A 76 14.42 11.95 7.64
CA GLY A 76 14.37 13.06 6.68
C GLY A 76 13.85 12.67 5.28
N GLU A 77 13.72 11.38 4.99
CA GLU A 77 13.19 10.85 3.72
C GLU A 77 11.69 10.52 3.78
N ILE A 78 11.04 10.80 4.92
CA ILE A 78 9.62 10.50 5.12
C ILE A 78 8.79 11.79 5.09
N ALA A 79 7.66 11.73 4.37
CA ALA A 79 6.63 12.76 4.37
C ALA A 79 5.27 12.14 4.71
N PHE A 80 4.52 12.78 5.63
CA PHE A 80 3.13 12.39 5.89
C PHE A 80 2.21 12.88 4.77
N VAL A 81 1.30 12.02 4.34
CA VAL A 81 0.26 12.37 3.36
C VAL A 81 -1.06 11.67 3.70
N GLU A 82 -2.15 12.13 3.10
CA GLU A 82 -3.50 11.65 3.40
C GLU A 82 -3.78 10.22 2.93
N ASN A 83 -3.05 9.72 1.95
CA ASN A 83 -3.21 8.36 1.39
C ASN A 83 -2.15 8.06 0.34
N ALA A 84 -2.06 6.77 -0.08
CA ALA A 84 -1.09 6.34 -1.08
C ALA A 84 -1.25 7.01 -2.45
N THR A 85 -2.47 7.30 -2.88
CA THR A 85 -2.70 7.99 -4.17
C THR A 85 -2.07 9.38 -4.11
N ARG A 86 -2.25 10.12 -3.01
CA ARG A 86 -1.62 11.43 -2.83
C ARG A 86 -0.09 11.33 -2.77
N ALA A 87 0.45 10.34 -2.02
CA ALA A 87 1.89 10.07 -2.00
C ALA A 87 2.45 9.82 -3.41
N TRP A 88 1.77 8.94 -4.14
CA TRP A 88 2.16 8.53 -5.48
C TRP A 88 2.09 9.71 -6.47
N ASP A 89 0.99 10.46 -6.45
CA ASP A 89 0.78 11.63 -7.30
C ASP A 89 1.83 12.72 -7.05
N LEU A 90 2.15 12.99 -5.78
CA LEU A 90 3.18 13.97 -5.43
C LEU A 90 4.55 13.60 -6.00
N ALA A 91 4.94 12.32 -5.93
CA ALA A 91 6.19 11.86 -6.55
C ALA A 91 6.10 11.93 -8.08
N PHE A 92 5.05 11.35 -8.66
CA PHE A 92 4.93 11.17 -10.10
C PHE A 92 4.77 12.48 -10.88
N TYR A 93 3.88 13.38 -10.44
CA TYR A 93 3.64 14.65 -11.13
C TYR A 93 4.73 15.68 -10.89
N SER A 94 5.64 15.47 -9.95
CA SER A 94 6.84 16.29 -9.78
C SER A 94 7.97 15.91 -10.75
N LEU A 95 7.77 14.88 -11.58
CA LEU A 95 8.74 14.50 -12.62
C LEU A 95 8.43 15.26 -13.92
N ASP A 96 9.46 15.86 -14.52
CA ASP A 96 9.37 16.56 -15.80
C ASP A 96 9.43 15.57 -16.96
N PHE A 97 8.27 15.21 -17.52
CA PHE A 97 8.15 14.34 -18.69
C PHE A 97 8.13 15.13 -20.00
N LYS A 98 8.85 14.62 -20.99
CA LYS A 98 8.97 15.20 -22.34
C LYS A 98 8.41 14.24 -23.39
N PRO A 99 8.10 14.76 -24.62
CA PRO A 99 7.69 13.90 -25.72
C PRO A 99 8.69 12.78 -25.99
N GLY A 100 8.20 11.54 -26.04
CA GLY A 100 9.03 10.35 -26.26
C GLY A 100 9.68 9.77 -25.03
N ASP A 101 9.61 10.40 -23.85
CA ASP A 101 9.99 9.76 -22.58
C ASP A 101 9.14 8.53 -22.33
N ARG A 102 9.74 7.48 -21.75
CA ARG A 102 9.07 6.20 -21.52
C ARG A 102 8.85 5.95 -20.02
N ILE A 103 7.64 5.51 -19.70
CA ILE A 103 7.24 5.02 -18.37
C ILE A 103 7.06 3.52 -18.49
N LEU A 104 7.93 2.73 -17.86
CA LEU A 104 7.84 1.28 -17.80
C LEU A 104 7.06 0.85 -16.57
N THR A 105 6.06 -0.02 -16.76
CA THR A 105 5.20 -0.51 -15.68
C THR A 105 4.89 -1.99 -15.85
N CYS A 106 4.26 -2.62 -14.83
CA CYS A 106 3.88 -4.03 -14.86
C CYS A 106 2.43 -4.25 -15.32
N MET A 107 2.09 -5.49 -15.72
CA MET A 107 0.74 -5.88 -16.11
C MET A 107 -0.26 -5.77 -14.96
N SER A 108 0.18 -6.04 -13.72
CA SER A 108 -0.66 -6.01 -12.53
C SER A 108 -0.79 -4.64 -11.85
N GLU A 109 -0.52 -3.56 -12.60
CA GLU A 109 -0.53 -2.18 -12.11
C GLU A 109 -1.92 -1.75 -11.61
N TYR A 110 -1.92 -0.93 -10.55
CA TYR A 110 -3.12 -0.35 -9.98
C TYR A 110 -3.72 0.73 -10.88
N SER A 111 -5.05 0.74 -11.01
CA SER A 111 -5.74 1.61 -11.98
C SER A 111 -5.53 3.11 -11.75
N SER A 112 -5.43 3.56 -10.49
CA SER A 112 -5.17 4.99 -10.23
C SER A 112 -3.81 5.42 -10.78
N ASN A 113 -2.77 4.63 -10.57
CA ASN A 113 -1.43 4.88 -11.09
C ASN A 113 -1.44 4.92 -12.63
N TYR A 114 -2.13 3.94 -13.24
CA TYR A 114 -2.23 3.86 -14.70
C TYR A 114 -3.01 5.03 -15.31
N ILE A 115 -4.05 5.53 -14.63
CA ILE A 115 -4.79 6.74 -15.05
C ILE A 115 -3.86 7.96 -15.03
N SER A 116 -2.98 8.08 -14.06
CA SER A 116 -2.00 9.17 -14.01
C SER A 116 -0.98 9.05 -15.14
N TYR A 117 -0.52 7.83 -15.51
CA TYR A 117 0.31 7.65 -16.70
C TYR A 117 -0.42 8.11 -17.95
N LEU A 118 -1.69 7.71 -18.14
CA LEU A 118 -2.49 8.14 -19.30
C LEU A 118 -2.66 9.65 -19.36
N GLN A 119 -2.85 10.30 -18.21
CA GLN A 119 -2.99 11.75 -18.14
C GLN A 119 -1.68 12.46 -18.56
N VAL A 120 -0.53 12.01 -18.05
CA VAL A 120 0.79 12.56 -18.41
C VAL A 120 1.10 12.28 -19.88
N ALA A 121 0.90 11.04 -20.36
CA ALA A 121 1.11 10.70 -21.76
C ALA A 121 0.31 11.61 -22.70
N LYS A 122 -0.96 11.87 -22.37
CA LYS A 122 -1.82 12.79 -23.14
C LYS A 122 -1.30 14.25 -23.14
N LYS A 123 -0.73 14.70 -22.02
CA LYS A 123 -0.26 16.09 -21.86
C LYS A 123 1.11 16.32 -22.50
N THR A 124 2.00 15.35 -22.40
CA THR A 124 3.44 15.52 -22.69
C THR A 124 3.90 14.76 -23.93
N GLY A 125 3.17 13.76 -24.38
CA GLY A 125 3.63 12.84 -25.43
C GLY A 125 4.58 11.75 -24.91
N ALA A 126 4.63 11.50 -23.60
CA ALA A 126 5.34 10.38 -23.04
C ALA A 126 4.66 9.05 -23.41
N GLU A 127 5.43 7.97 -23.50
CA GLU A 127 4.99 6.63 -23.88
C GLU A 127 4.83 5.74 -22.64
N ILE A 128 3.70 5.04 -22.53
CA ILE A 128 3.49 4.02 -21.49
C ILE A 128 3.87 2.65 -22.05
N VAL A 129 4.77 1.95 -21.38
CA VAL A 129 5.27 0.66 -21.83
C VAL A 129 5.03 -0.38 -20.73
N VAL A 130 4.15 -1.33 -21.01
CA VAL A 130 3.88 -2.44 -20.10
C VAL A 130 4.92 -3.53 -20.35
N VAL A 131 5.71 -3.84 -19.35
CA VAL A 131 6.68 -4.94 -19.37
C VAL A 131 5.90 -6.25 -19.29
N PRO A 132 6.21 -7.27 -20.11
CA PRO A 132 5.52 -8.56 -20.05
C PRO A 132 5.73 -9.26 -18.70
N ASP A 133 4.81 -10.15 -18.37
CA ASP A 133 4.92 -11.03 -17.22
C ASP A 133 5.80 -12.25 -17.53
N ASP A 134 6.40 -12.78 -16.47
CA ASP A 134 7.05 -14.10 -16.48
C ASP A 134 6.00 -15.25 -16.39
N ASN A 135 6.47 -16.48 -16.30
CA ASN A 135 5.61 -17.66 -16.20
C ASN A 135 4.77 -17.71 -14.90
N TYR A 136 5.08 -16.87 -13.91
CA TYR A 136 4.35 -16.77 -12.63
C TYR A 136 3.39 -15.57 -12.58
N GLY A 137 3.34 -14.75 -13.63
CA GLY A 137 2.57 -13.51 -13.67
C GLY A 137 3.23 -12.33 -12.94
N GLN A 138 4.53 -12.45 -12.62
CA GLN A 138 5.34 -11.35 -12.10
C GLN A 138 5.95 -10.60 -13.28
N ILE A 139 6.36 -9.35 -13.09
CA ILE A 139 7.11 -8.63 -14.12
C ILE A 139 8.35 -9.44 -14.53
N ASP A 140 8.54 -9.68 -15.83
CA ASP A 140 9.74 -10.34 -16.34
C ASP A 140 10.93 -9.38 -16.23
N VAL A 141 11.79 -9.66 -15.25
CA VAL A 141 12.97 -8.86 -14.92
C VAL A 141 13.94 -8.79 -16.08
N GLY A 142 14.12 -9.90 -16.81
CA GLY A 142 14.97 -9.94 -18.00
C GLY A 142 14.39 -9.13 -19.17
N ALA A 143 13.08 -9.14 -19.34
CA ALA A 143 12.41 -8.27 -20.31
C ALA A 143 12.54 -6.80 -19.92
N LEU A 144 12.36 -6.46 -18.64
CA LEU A 144 12.56 -5.10 -18.13
C LEU A 144 13.96 -4.59 -18.49
N GLU A 145 15.01 -5.37 -18.22
CA GLU A 145 16.40 -4.99 -18.52
C GLU A 145 16.61 -4.72 -20.01
N ARG A 146 16.07 -5.56 -20.88
CA ARG A 146 16.16 -5.37 -22.34
C ARG A 146 15.33 -4.19 -22.87
N MET A 147 14.26 -3.81 -22.17
CA MET A 147 13.34 -2.75 -22.60
C MET A 147 13.76 -1.35 -22.12
N ILE A 148 14.62 -1.25 -21.13
CA ILE A 148 15.20 0.03 -20.69
C ILE A 148 16.10 0.57 -21.79
N ASP A 149 15.87 1.82 -22.17
CA ASP A 149 16.69 2.59 -23.12
C ASP A 149 16.88 4.05 -22.64
N LYS A 150 17.59 4.86 -23.42
CA LYS A 150 17.89 6.27 -23.11
C LYS A 150 16.64 7.16 -22.96
N ARG A 151 15.46 6.70 -23.39
CA ARG A 151 14.20 7.40 -23.27
C ARG A 151 13.45 6.98 -21.97
N THR A 152 13.92 5.95 -21.30
CA THR A 152 13.27 5.47 -20.08
C THR A 152 13.48 6.46 -18.96
N LYS A 153 12.41 7.16 -18.57
CA LYS A 153 12.42 8.17 -17.51
C LYS A 153 12.07 7.59 -16.15
N LEU A 154 11.17 6.59 -16.12
CA LEU A 154 10.62 6.02 -14.90
C LEU A 154 10.32 4.53 -15.07
N VAL A 155 10.67 3.74 -14.07
CA VAL A 155 10.08 2.44 -13.80
C VAL A 155 9.13 2.60 -12.61
N SER A 156 7.86 2.19 -12.76
CA SER A 156 6.89 2.27 -11.67
C SER A 156 6.03 1.02 -11.64
N ILE A 157 5.96 0.36 -10.48
CA ILE A 157 5.20 -0.89 -10.29
C ILE A 157 4.43 -0.90 -8.98
N SER A 158 3.30 -1.62 -8.96
CA SER A 158 2.64 -2.04 -7.72
C SER A 158 3.36 -3.27 -7.14
N HIS A 159 3.91 -3.18 -5.93
CA HIS A 159 4.64 -4.27 -5.26
C HIS A 159 3.75 -5.51 -5.02
N VAL A 160 2.56 -5.28 -4.47
CA VAL A 160 1.53 -6.31 -4.29
C VAL A 160 0.22 -5.78 -4.87
N PRO A 161 -0.30 -6.37 -5.95
CA PRO A 161 -1.50 -5.87 -6.60
C PRO A 161 -2.76 -6.11 -5.77
N THR A 162 -3.78 -5.28 -5.98
CA THR A 162 -5.03 -5.35 -5.21
C THR A 162 -5.89 -6.56 -5.56
N GLN A 163 -5.70 -7.17 -6.73
CA GLN A 163 -6.49 -8.30 -7.24
C GLN A 163 -5.84 -9.67 -6.99
N GLY A 164 -4.75 -9.75 -6.23
CA GLY A 164 -4.10 -11.03 -5.96
C GLY A 164 -3.00 -10.97 -4.93
N GLY A 165 -2.54 -12.15 -4.53
CA GLY A 165 -1.45 -12.32 -3.57
C GLY A 165 -0.04 -12.19 -4.17
N LEU A 166 0.07 -11.97 -5.48
CA LEU A 166 1.34 -11.79 -6.19
C LEU A 166 2.25 -10.80 -5.45
N VAL A 167 3.49 -11.19 -5.20
CA VAL A 167 4.55 -10.29 -4.73
C VAL A 167 5.52 -10.07 -5.89
N GLN A 168 5.60 -8.84 -6.38
CA GLN A 168 6.54 -8.47 -7.45
C GLN A 168 7.98 -8.52 -6.96
N PRO A 169 8.95 -8.86 -7.81
CA PRO A 169 10.38 -8.92 -7.48
C PRO A 169 10.99 -7.50 -7.37
N ALA A 170 10.49 -6.69 -6.42
CA ALA A 170 10.78 -5.25 -6.31
C ALA A 170 12.29 -4.95 -6.20
N GLU A 171 13.05 -5.78 -5.46
CA GLU A 171 14.50 -5.61 -5.31
C GLU A 171 15.23 -5.85 -6.65
N ALA A 172 14.81 -6.85 -7.43
CA ALA A 172 15.40 -7.11 -8.73
C ALA A 172 15.10 -5.99 -9.74
N VAL A 173 13.88 -5.47 -9.71
CA VAL A 173 13.47 -4.29 -10.50
C VAL A 173 14.32 -3.07 -10.15
N GLY A 174 14.50 -2.79 -8.86
CA GLY A 174 15.29 -1.66 -8.41
C GLY A 174 16.77 -1.78 -8.76
N LYS A 175 17.33 -3.00 -8.68
CA LYS A 175 18.72 -3.24 -9.11
C LYS A 175 18.93 -2.88 -10.59
N ILE A 176 17.99 -3.23 -11.45
CA ILE A 176 18.05 -2.92 -12.88
C ILE A 176 17.84 -1.42 -13.12
N ALA A 177 16.84 -0.81 -12.50
CA ALA A 177 16.56 0.63 -12.64
C ALA A 177 17.77 1.47 -12.19
N ASN A 178 18.34 1.17 -11.03
CA ASN A 178 19.55 1.85 -10.52
C ASN A 178 20.77 1.68 -11.42
N ALA A 179 21.02 0.46 -11.93
CA ALA A 179 22.13 0.21 -12.84
C ALA A 179 22.01 1.01 -14.15
N ALA A 180 20.78 1.29 -14.58
CA ALA A 180 20.48 2.09 -15.76
C ALA A 180 20.35 3.60 -15.47
N GLY A 181 20.45 4.04 -14.21
CA GLY A 181 20.23 5.44 -13.82
C GLY A 181 18.79 5.92 -14.03
N VAL A 182 17.80 5.02 -13.99
CA VAL A 182 16.37 5.29 -14.19
C VAL A 182 15.68 5.40 -12.85
N LEU A 183 14.81 6.40 -12.67
CA LEU A 183 14.03 6.58 -11.45
C LEU A 183 13.08 5.39 -11.21
N TYR A 184 12.94 5.01 -9.93
CA TYR A 184 12.06 3.91 -9.53
C TYR A 184 11.05 4.35 -8.48
N LEU A 185 9.75 4.30 -8.84
CA LEU A 185 8.61 4.57 -7.96
C LEU A 185 7.88 3.26 -7.63
N LEU A 186 7.85 2.88 -6.34
CA LEU A 186 7.19 1.69 -5.85
C LEU A 186 5.86 2.03 -5.18
N ASP A 187 4.76 1.47 -5.68
CA ASP A 187 3.49 1.45 -4.93
C ASP A 187 3.52 0.30 -3.92
N ALA A 188 3.81 0.63 -2.66
CA ALA A 188 3.87 -0.30 -1.54
C ALA A 188 2.58 -0.31 -0.70
N CYS A 189 1.47 0.14 -1.28
CA CYS A 189 0.17 0.31 -0.63
C CYS A 189 -0.37 -0.98 0.01
N GLN A 190 -0.02 -2.14 -0.50
CA GLN A 190 -0.41 -3.44 0.03
C GLN A 190 0.74 -4.16 0.75
N SER A 191 1.99 -3.80 0.50
CA SER A 191 3.15 -4.51 1.04
C SER A 191 3.58 -4.01 2.42
N VAL A 192 3.61 -2.69 2.65
CA VAL A 192 3.96 -2.15 3.98
C VAL A 192 2.93 -2.57 5.03
N GLY A 193 3.40 -3.12 6.14
CA GLY A 193 2.59 -3.74 7.19
C GLY A 193 2.19 -5.18 6.90
N GLN A 194 2.42 -5.69 5.67
CA GLN A 194 2.16 -7.08 5.29
C GLN A 194 3.45 -7.91 5.26
N LEU A 195 4.47 -7.41 4.56
CA LEU A 195 5.76 -8.08 4.40
C LEU A 195 6.89 -7.08 4.70
N PRO A 196 8.10 -7.56 5.01
CA PRO A 196 9.26 -6.70 5.19
C PRO A 196 9.54 -5.91 3.91
N VAL A 197 9.68 -4.60 4.04
CA VAL A 197 10.08 -3.68 2.97
C VAL A 197 11.27 -2.88 3.47
N ASP A 198 12.40 -3.01 2.80
CA ASP A 198 13.63 -2.28 3.08
C ASP A 198 13.98 -1.46 1.83
N VAL A 199 13.85 -0.14 1.92
CA VAL A 199 14.04 0.75 0.76
C VAL A 199 15.46 0.74 0.23
N ALA A 200 16.45 0.43 1.06
CA ALA A 200 17.84 0.31 0.63
C ALA A 200 18.04 -0.94 -0.24
N LYS A 201 17.38 -2.07 0.10
CA LYS A 201 17.42 -3.31 -0.70
C LYS A 201 16.57 -3.18 -1.96
N VAL A 202 15.37 -2.62 -1.83
CA VAL A 202 14.47 -2.34 -2.96
C VAL A 202 15.12 -1.37 -3.95
N GLY A 203 15.86 -0.40 -3.45
CA GLY A 203 16.54 0.58 -4.28
C GLY A 203 15.60 1.58 -4.97
N CYS A 204 14.37 1.78 -4.46
CA CYS A 204 13.44 2.75 -5.03
C CYS A 204 13.82 4.19 -4.66
N ASP A 205 13.48 5.13 -5.54
CA ASP A 205 13.63 6.57 -5.31
C ASP A 205 12.43 7.14 -4.54
N PHE A 206 11.26 6.55 -4.81
CA PHE A 206 10.00 6.89 -4.14
C PHE A 206 9.24 5.61 -3.76
N LEU A 207 8.54 5.69 -2.61
CA LEU A 207 7.61 4.65 -2.19
C LEU A 207 6.34 5.29 -1.64
N SER A 208 5.18 4.85 -2.13
CA SER A 208 3.87 5.30 -1.66
C SER A 208 3.17 4.24 -0.81
N MET A 209 2.52 4.66 0.30
CA MET A 209 1.73 3.75 1.12
C MET A 209 0.50 4.41 1.75
N THR A 210 -0.49 3.61 2.18
CA THR A 210 -1.69 4.05 2.91
C THR A 210 -1.81 3.34 4.26
N GLY A 211 -2.15 4.11 5.32
CA GLY A 211 -2.18 3.60 6.70
C GLY A 211 -3.24 2.54 6.97
N ARG A 212 -4.43 2.67 6.37
CA ARG A 212 -5.63 1.88 6.70
C ARG A 212 -5.61 0.39 6.34
N LYS A 213 -4.64 -0.05 5.54
CA LYS A 213 -4.56 -1.46 5.10
C LYS A 213 -3.78 -2.30 6.12
N TYR A 214 -2.74 -2.98 5.68
CA TYR A 214 -1.98 -3.90 6.53
C TYR A 214 -1.26 -3.23 7.71
N LEU A 215 -1.05 -1.92 7.67
CA LEU A 215 -0.48 -1.19 8.81
C LEU A 215 -1.52 -0.85 9.89
N ARG A 216 -2.85 -1.00 9.62
CA ARG A 216 -3.95 -0.80 10.58
C ARG A 216 -4.09 0.63 11.11
N GLY A 217 -3.51 1.60 10.42
CA GLY A 217 -3.62 3.03 10.74
C GLY A 217 -4.99 3.62 10.41
N PRO A 218 -5.26 4.85 10.83
CA PRO A 218 -6.51 5.56 10.51
C PRO A 218 -6.69 5.75 9.01
N ARG A 219 -7.95 5.89 8.57
CA ARG A 219 -8.25 6.35 7.21
C ARG A 219 -7.83 7.82 7.06
N GLY A 220 -7.49 8.22 5.84
CA GLY A 220 -6.98 9.57 5.60
C GLY A 220 -5.54 9.75 6.05
N THR A 221 -4.75 8.65 6.09
CA THR A 221 -3.33 8.67 6.44
C THR A 221 -2.52 7.79 5.50
N GLY A 222 -1.27 8.16 5.31
CA GLY A 222 -0.27 7.46 4.52
C GLY A 222 1.07 8.16 4.64
N PHE A 223 2.05 7.70 3.89
CA PHE A 223 3.32 8.39 3.76
C PHE A 223 3.92 8.22 2.36
N LEU A 224 4.77 9.16 2.02
CA LEU A 224 5.71 9.09 0.92
C LEU A 224 7.12 8.91 1.50
N TYR A 225 7.83 7.89 1.05
CA TYR A 225 9.28 7.87 1.12
C TYR A 225 9.83 8.52 -0.13
N ALA A 226 10.79 9.42 0.03
CA ALA A 226 11.45 10.10 -1.06
C ALA A 226 12.97 10.16 -0.76
N ARG A 227 13.75 9.41 -1.54
CA ARG A 227 15.21 9.29 -1.35
C ARG A 227 15.88 10.65 -1.37
N ALA A 228 16.67 10.99 -0.35
CA ALA A 228 17.29 12.29 -0.20
C ALA A 228 18.12 12.72 -1.43
N ALA A 229 18.93 11.79 -1.98
CA ALA A 229 19.74 12.07 -3.16
C ALA A 229 18.90 12.42 -4.41
N THR A 230 17.74 11.80 -4.58
CA THR A 230 16.81 12.04 -5.68
C THR A 230 16.05 13.34 -5.49
N THR A 231 15.57 13.61 -4.28
CA THR A 231 14.75 14.80 -3.99
C THR A 231 15.54 16.10 -4.07
N ALA A 232 16.86 16.10 -3.95
CA ALA A 232 17.70 17.27 -4.09
C ALA A 232 17.49 18.00 -5.44
N GLY A 233 17.14 17.26 -6.52
CA GLY A 233 16.89 17.80 -7.86
C GLY A 233 15.41 17.91 -8.25
N ILE A 234 14.47 17.68 -7.31
CA ILE A 234 13.03 17.66 -7.62
C ILE A 234 12.29 18.71 -6.78
N GLU A 235 11.58 19.59 -7.50
CA GLU A 235 10.62 20.50 -6.89
C GLU A 235 9.24 19.85 -6.89
N PRO A 236 8.55 19.75 -5.71
CA PRO A 236 7.18 19.26 -5.66
C PRO A 236 6.22 20.08 -6.52
N ILE A 237 5.25 19.40 -7.12
CA ILE A 237 4.23 20.06 -7.95
C ILE A 237 3.38 21.09 -7.17
N PHE A 238 3.32 20.95 -5.84
CA PHE A 238 2.66 21.89 -4.95
C PHE A 238 3.62 22.29 -3.84
N LEU A 239 3.70 23.58 -3.57
CA LEU A 239 4.43 24.17 -2.46
C LEU A 239 3.49 25.03 -1.62
N ASP A 240 3.72 25.06 -0.33
CA ASP A 240 3.11 25.98 0.62
C ASP A 240 4.17 26.46 1.63
N ASN A 241 3.76 27.19 2.65
CA ASN A 241 4.64 27.73 3.69
C ASN A 241 5.21 26.68 4.65
N HIS A 242 4.76 25.42 4.60
CA HIS A 242 5.40 24.28 5.27
C HIS A 242 6.53 23.69 4.42
N ALA A 243 6.29 23.55 3.13
CA ALA A 243 7.22 22.96 2.17
C ALA A 243 8.37 23.92 1.79
N ALA A 244 8.11 25.23 1.79
CA ALA A 244 9.07 26.27 1.42
C ALA A 244 8.93 27.53 2.29
N LYS A 245 10.03 28.23 2.47
CA LYS A 245 10.06 29.54 3.13
C LYS A 245 10.10 30.64 2.09
N TRP A 246 9.19 31.60 2.15
CA TRP A 246 9.22 32.80 1.33
C TRP A 246 10.35 33.72 1.84
N THR A 247 11.40 33.92 1.04
CA THR A 247 12.65 34.58 1.45
C THR A 247 12.86 35.95 0.86
N GLY A 248 12.09 36.34 -0.15
CA GLY A 248 12.15 37.68 -0.78
C GLY A 248 10.91 37.90 -1.64
N ASP A 249 10.71 39.11 -2.18
CA ASP A 249 9.48 39.46 -2.94
C ASP A 249 9.15 38.44 -4.05
N ASN A 250 10.18 37.89 -4.69
CA ASN A 250 10.06 36.91 -5.78
C ASN A 250 10.91 35.65 -5.54
N GLU A 251 11.21 35.31 -4.28
CA GLU A 251 12.11 34.22 -3.94
C GLU A 251 11.56 33.34 -2.81
N TYR A 252 11.78 32.05 -2.91
CA TYR A 252 11.55 31.11 -1.83
C TYR A 252 12.70 30.11 -1.75
N THR A 253 12.82 29.48 -0.58
CA THR A 253 13.75 28.38 -0.34
C THR A 253 13.00 27.19 0.14
N MET A 254 13.09 26.06 -0.58
CA MET A 254 12.46 24.80 -0.21
C MET A 254 13.17 24.13 0.98
N ARG A 255 12.44 23.34 1.72
CA ARG A 255 13.03 22.40 2.70
C ARG A 255 13.97 21.43 1.98
N SER A 256 15.00 20.98 2.69
CA SER A 256 15.95 20.00 2.17
C SER A 256 15.49 18.53 2.36
N ASP A 257 14.53 18.29 3.26
CA ASP A 257 13.98 16.98 3.60
C ASP A 257 12.71 16.63 2.80
N ALA A 258 12.22 15.38 2.93
CA ALA A 258 11.02 14.90 2.24
C ALA A 258 9.73 15.63 2.67
N ARG A 259 9.74 16.33 3.81
CA ARG A 259 8.59 17.14 4.26
C ARG A 259 8.26 18.28 3.29
N ARG A 260 9.08 18.55 2.28
CA ARG A 260 8.73 19.44 1.15
C ARG A 260 7.52 18.95 0.34
N PHE A 261 7.13 17.67 0.49
CA PHE A 261 5.94 17.08 -0.10
C PHE A 261 4.71 17.14 0.83
N GLU A 262 4.83 17.68 2.04
CA GLU A 262 3.72 17.88 2.97
C GLU A 262 3.06 19.24 2.78
N ASN A 263 1.86 19.40 3.38
CA ASN A 263 1.16 20.66 3.51
C ASN A 263 1.15 21.13 4.96
N TRP A 264 0.97 22.44 5.17
CA TRP A 264 0.81 23.03 6.48
C TRP A 264 -0.37 22.41 7.23
N GLU A 265 -1.55 22.43 6.59
CA GLU A 265 -2.74 21.83 7.18
C GLU A 265 -2.77 20.33 6.90
N ARG A 266 -2.88 19.56 7.97
CA ARG A 266 -2.90 18.10 7.91
C ARG A 266 -3.69 17.50 9.06
N TYR A 267 -4.05 16.23 8.95
CA TYR A 267 -4.82 15.50 9.95
C TYR A 267 -3.92 15.05 11.13
N PHE A 268 -3.71 15.94 12.13
CA PHE A 268 -2.80 15.69 13.26
C PHE A 268 -3.15 14.44 14.06
N ALA A 269 -4.43 14.26 14.43
CA ALA A 269 -4.89 13.04 15.08
C ALA A 269 -4.58 11.76 14.26
N GLY A 270 -4.63 11.87 12.94
CA GLY A 270 -4.27 10.79 12.03
C GLY A 270 -2.77 10.51 12.01
N VAL A 271 -1.91 11.52 12.08
CA VAL A 271 -0.46 11.36 12.20
C VAL A 271 -0.12 10.55 13.45
N ILE A 272 -0.71 10.93 14.60
CA ILE A 272 -0.51 10.24 15.88
C ILE A 272 -1.01 8.80 15.81
N GLY A 273 -2.22 8.58 15.27
CA GLY A 273 -2.78 7.24 15.09
C GLY A 273 -1.93 6.37 14.15
N LEU A 274 -1.41 6.94 13.06
CA LEU A 274 -0.53 6.22 12.13
C LEU A 274 0.84 5.90 12.77
N LYS A 275 1.39 6.83 13.56
CA LYS A 275 2.60 6.57 14.36
C LYS A 275 2.39 5.39 15.29
N VAL A 276 1.30 5.37 16.07
CA VAL A 276 0.99 4.27 17.00
C VAL A 276 0.83 2.93 16.26
N ALA A 277 0.18 2.93 15.10
CA ALA A 277 0.06 1.73 14.26
C ALA A 277 1.43 1.26 13.74
N THR A 278 2.31 2.19 13.39
CA THR A 278 3.69 1.91 12.95
C THR A 278 4.53 1.34 14.08
N ASP A 279 4.46 1.94 15.27
CA ASP A 279 5.15 1.43 16.46
C ASP A 279 4.74 0.00 16.79
N GLN A 280 3.44 -0.31 16.71
CA GLN A 280 2.95 -1.68 16.90
C GLN A 280 3.52 -2.67 15.88
N ALA A 281 3.64 -2.27 14.61
CA ALA A 281 4.26 -3.11 13.60
C ALA A 281 5.76 -3.34 13.89
N ASN A 282 6.48 -2.31 14.33
CA ASN A 282 7.88 -2.40 14.75
C ASN A 282 8.04 -3.29 16.00
N GLU A 283 7.16 -3.14 17.00
CA GLU A 283 7.14 -3.96 18.23
C GLU A 283 6.90 -5.45 17.93
N LEU A 284 5.98 -5.75 17.03
CA LEU A 284 5.66 -7.12 16.62
C LEU A 284 6.74 -7.74 15.72
N GLY A 285 7.43 -6.92 14.96
CA GLY A 285 8.42 -7.30 13.98
C GLY A 285 7.83 -7.79 12.66
N MET A 286 8.25 -7.19 11.56
CA MET A 286 7.70 -7.47 10.22
C MET A 286 7.90 -8.93 9.77
N GLU A 287 8.98 -9.59 10.19
CA GLU A 287 9.21 -11.01 9.89
C GLU A 287 8.16 -11.92 10.57
N ALA A 288 7.79 -11.63 11.82
CA ALA A 288 6.76 -12.41 12.53
C ALA A 288 5.37 -12.14 11.94
N ILE A 289 5.07 -10.89 11.59
CA ILE A 289 3.83 -10.52 10.87
C ILE A 289 3.76 -11.27 9.54
N TRP A 290 4.81 -11.22 8.73
CA TRP A 290 4.85 -11.87 7.43
C TRP A 290 4.70 -13.39 7.52
N ALA A 291 5.41 -14.04 8.47
CA ALA A 291 5.29 -15.48 8.70
C ALA A 291 3.84 -15.87 9.03
N ARG A 292 3.18 -15.13 9.93
CA ARG A 292 1.78 -15.39 10.29
C ARG A 292 0.82 -15.15 9.13
N LEU A 293 0.99 -14.10 8.37
CA LEU A 293 0.15 -13.80 7.22
C LEU A 293 0.28 -14.86 6.12
N ARG A 294 1.48 -15.36 5.88
CA ARG A 294 1.71 -16.46 4.94
C ARG A 294 1.03 -17.75 5.39
N GLU A 295 1.20 -18.13 6.66
CA GLU A 295 0.55 -19.30 7.25
C GLU A 295 -0.98 -19.26 7.04
N LEU A 296 -1.62 -18.16 7.42
CA LEU A 296 -3.06 -17.98 7.28
C LEU A 296 -3.50 -17.98 5.81
N SER A 297 -2.80 -17.25 4.95
CA SER A 297 -3.20 -17.16 3.54
C SER A 297 -3.00 -18.46 2.79
N GLU A 298 -1.94 -19.22 3.09
CA GLU A 298 -1.73 -20.55 2.51
C GLU A 298 -2.77 -21.54 3.03
N GLY A 299 -3.05 -21.52 4.33
CA GLY A 299 -4.12 -22.30 4.93
C GLY A 299 -5.50 -22.02 4.31
N LEU A 300 -5.76 -20.76 3.93
CA LEU A 300 -6.98 -20.37 3.21
C LEU A 300 -6.98 -20.91 1.76
N ARG A 301 -5.86 -20.82 1.03
CA ARG A 301 -5.71 -21.38 -0.33
C ARG A 301 -5.99 -22.88 -0.36
N VAL A 302 -5.41 -23.63 0.58
CA VAL A 302 -5.63 -25.07 0.71
C VAL A 302 -7.12 -25.38 0.90
N ARG A 303 -7.79 -24.69 1.82
CA ARG A 303 -9.22 -24.87 2.11
C ARG A 303 -10.11 -24.56 0.90
N LEU A 304 -9.82 -23.46 0.22
CA LEU A 304 -10.58 -23.05 -0.97
C LEU A 304 -10.38 -24.03 -2.12
N SER A 305 -9.17 -24.54 -2.33
CA SER A 305 -8.87 -25.52 -3.38
C SER A 305 -9.57 -26.86 -3.18
N ALA A 306 -9.95 -27.19 -1.93
CA ALA A 306 -10.71 -28.39 -1.62
C ALA A 306 -12.20 -28.29 -2.01
N LEU A 307 -12.73 -27.09 -2.22
CA LEU A 307 -14.11 -26.87 -2.61
C LEU A 307 -14.31 -27.07 -4.11
N LYS A 308 -15.24 -27.94 -4.49
CA LYS A 308 -15.60 -28.15 -5.90
C LYS A 308 -16.13 -26.85 -6.53
N GLY A 309 -15.68 -26.49 -7.70
CA GLY A 309 -16.13 -25.30 -8.43
C GLY A 309 -15.46 -23.98 -7.97
N ILE A 310 -14.48 -24.05 -7.07
CA ILE A 310 -13.60 -22.93 -6.76
C ILE A 310 -12.31 -23.06 -7.56
N THR A 311 -11.87 -21.94 -8.15
CA THR A 311 -10.58 -21.84 -8.83
C THR A 311 -9.80 -20.68 -8.22
N LEU A 312 -8.61 -20.93 -7.66
CA LEU A 312 -7.72 -19.88 -7.22
C LEU A 312 -7.22 -19.06 -8.41
N THR A 313 -7.23 -17.76 -8.27
CA THR A 313 -6.88 -16.81 -9.34
C THR A 313 -5.68 -15.95 -9.04
N ASP A 314 -5.15 -15.99 -7.81
CA ASP A 314 -3.94 -15.24 -7.46
C ASP A 314 -2.68 -15.92 -8.03
N LEU A 315 -1.83 -15.09 -8.63
CA LEU A 315 -0.57 -15.48 -9.28
C LEU A 315 0.61 -15.27 -8.31
N GLY A 316 1.80 -15.52 -8.79
CA GLY A 316 3.06 -15.26 -8.11
C GLY A 316 3.78 -16.51 -7.60
N GLN A 317 5.11 -16.48 -7.68
CA GLN A 317 5.99 -17.46 -7.05
C GLN A 317 5.97 -17.29 -5.53
N VAL A 318 6.05 -16.03 -5.07
CA VAL A 318 5.80 -15.65 -3.67
C VAL A 318 4.42 -15.03 -3.59
N LYS A 319 3.61 -15.48 -2.61
CA LYS A 319 2.24 -15.01 -2.44
C LYS A 319 2.01 -14.43 -1.06
N GLY A 320 1.35 -13.28 -1.02
CA GLY A 320 0.98 -12.56 0.20
C GLY A 320 -0.38 -12.96 0.76
N ALA A 321 -0.87 -12.13 1.67
CA ALA A 321 -2.08 -12.32 2.45
C ALA A 321 -3.39 -12.06 1.69
N ILE A 322 -3.33 -11.71 0.41
CA ILE A 322 -4.49 -11.50 -0.47
C ILE A 322 -4.73 -12.80 -1.23
N VAL A 323 -5.86 -13.45 -0.98
CA VAL A 323 -6.27 -14.67 -1.67
C VAL A 323 -7.43 -14.35 -2.59
N THR A 324 -7.28 -14.65 -3.89
CA THR A 324 -8.34 -14.43 -4.87
C THR A 324 -8.75 -15.72 -5.56
N PHE A 325 -10.03 -15.80 -5.87
CA PHE A 325 -10.63 -17.00 -6.45
C PHE A 325 -11.90 -16.66 -7.22
N SER A 326 -12.27 -17.56 -8.11
CA SER A 326 -13.55 -17.54 -8.83
C SER A 326 -14.42 -18.69 -8.36
N VAL A 327 -15.74 -18.48 -8.41
CA VAL A 327 -16.77 -19.47 -8.11
C VAL A 327 -17.52 -19.77 -9.42
N ALA A 328 -17.42 -21.01 -9.90
CA ALA A 328 -17.98 -21.39 -11.19
C ALA A 328 -19.51 -21.19 -11.25
N GLY A 329 -19.98 -20.46 -12.26
CA GLY A 329 -21.41 -20.24 -12.51
C GLY A 329 -22.13 -19.32 -11.50
N ALA A 330 -21.41 -18.68 -10.56
CA ALA A 330 -22.01 -17.89 -9.51
C ALA A 330 -21.78 -16.38 -9.69
N ASP A 331 -22.74 -15.58 -9.22
CA ASP A 331 -22.58 -14.12 -9.07
C ASP A 331 -21.79 -13.81 -7.81
N HIS A 332 -20.55 -13.34 -7.97
CA HIS A 332 -19.65 -13.00 -6.86
C HIS A 332 -20.21 -11.87 -5.97
N LEU A 333 -20.98 -10.93 -6.53
CA LEU A 333 -21.59 -9.84 -5.73
C LEU A 333 -22.72 -10.40 -4.85
N ALA A 334 -23.52 -11.32 -5.37
CA ALA A 334 -24.54 -12.00 -4.59
C ALA A 334 -23.94 -12.85 -3.44
N ILE A 335 -22.85 -13.58 -3.72
CA ILE A 335 -22.11 -14.32 -2.68
C ILE A 335 -21.57 -13.36 -1.60
N LYS A 336 -20.92 -12.29 -1.99
CA LYS A 336 -20.42 -11.25 -1.06
C LYS A 336 -21.53 -10.75 -0.16
N GLU A 337 -22.73 -10.49 -0.69
CA GLU A 337 -23.86 -9.98 0.09
C GLU A 337 -24.39 -11.05 1.07
N LYS A 338 -24.49 -12.32 0.65
CA LYS A 338 -24.87 -13.42 1.55
C LYS A 338 -23.87 -13.59 2.72
N LEU A 339 -22.57 -13.46 2.45
CA LEU A 339 -21.52 -13.51 3.48
C LEU A 339 -21.61 -12.30 4.41
N ARG A 340 -21.86 -11.09 3.88
CA ARG A 340 -22.03 -9.88 4.68
C ARG A 340 -23.16 -9.98 5.70
N ARG A 341 -24.27 -10.62 5.32
CA ARG A 341 -25.41 -10.89 6.23
C ARG A 341 -25.05 -11.81 7.40
N GLN A 342 -23.98 -12.58 7.27
CA GLN A 342 -23.43 -13.45 8.32
C GLN A 342 -22.26 -12.78 9.09
N ALA A 343 -22.11 -11.45 8.97
CA ALA A 343 -20.98 -10.68 9.52
C ALA A 343 -19.61 -11.18 9.04
N ILE A 344 -19.50 -11.60 7.77
CA ILE A 344 -18.24 -12.01 7.12
C ILE A 344 -17.91 -10.99 6.04
N ASN A 345 -16.80 -10.28 6.22
CA ASN A 345 -16.36 -9.23 5.31
C ASN A 345 -15.35 -9.78 4.30
N VAL A 346 -15.73 -9.80 3.03
CA VAL A 346 -14.88 -10.05 1.86
C VAL A 346 -15.17 -8.98 0.80
N THR A 347 -14.41 -8.96 -0.28
CA THR A 347 -14.72 -8.07 -1.41
C THR A 347 -14.66 -8.79 -2.75
N VAL A 348 -15.09 -8.08 -3.79
CA VAL A 348 -14.96 -8.49 -5.19
C VAL A 348 -14.04 -7.48 -5.87
N SER A 349 -12.92 -7.92 -6.42
CA SER A 349 -12.05 -7.11 -7.27
C SER A 349 -12.50 -7.21 -8.71
N THR A 350 -12.63 -6.06 -9.37
CA THR A 350 -13.11 -5.94 -10.75
C THR A 350 -12.05 -5.31 -11.64
N GLN A 351 -12.26 -5.32 -12.94
CA GLN A 351 -11.41 -4.60 -13.91
C GLN A 351 -11.32 -3.11 -13.63
N PHE A 352 -12.19 -2.53 -12.80
CA PHE A 352 -12.09 -1.14 -12.38
C PHE A 352 -10.78 -0.84 -11.64
N SER A 353 -10.30 -1.74 -10.80
CA SER A 353 -9.07 -1.55 -10.00
C SER A 353 -7.83 -2.20 -10.61
N SER A 354 -7.98 -3.10 -11.59
CA SER A 354 -6.87 -3.85 -12.18
C SER A 354 -7.20 -4.29 -13.62
N ARG A 355 -7.32 -3.28 -14.47
CA ARG A 355 -7.84 -3.49 -15.83
C ARG A 355 -6.95 -4.35 -16.70
N LEU A 356 -5.64 -4.09 -16.69
CA LEU A 356 -4.71 -4.78 -17.60
C LEU A 356 -4.67 -6.28 -17.28
N ASP A 357 -4.37 -6.65 -16.04
CA ASP A 357 -4.25 -8.05 -15.62
C ASP A 357 -5.57 -8.83 -15.82
N LEU A 358 -6.66 -8.36 -15.22
CA LEU A 358 -7.93 -9.09 -15.28
C LEU A 358 -8.47 -9.21 -16.72
N LYS A 359 -8.31 -8.15 -17.55
CA LYS A 359 -8.69 -8.19 -18.95
C LYS A 359 -7.84 -9.20 -19.73
N ASN A 360 -6.53 -9.17 -19.56
CA ASN A 360 -5.60 -10.08 -20.24
C ASN A 360 -5.90 -11.55 -19.91
N ARG A 361 -6.35 -11.82 -18.68
CA ARG A 361 -6.72 -13.16 -18.20
C ARG A 361 -8.16 -13.54 -18.49
N GLY A 362 -8.94 -12.72 -19.17
CA GLY A 362 -10.35 -12.97 -19.46
C GLY A 362 -11.26 -12.97 -18.23
N LEU A 363 -10.83 -12.36 -17.12
CA LEU A 363 -11.58 -12.29 -15.86
C LEU A 363 -12.32 -10.95 -15.76
N LEU A 364 -13.64 -10.99 -15.57
CA LEU A 364 -14.43 -9.77 -15.30
C LEU A 364 -14.23 -9.29 -13.87
N ASN A 365 -14.21 -10.22 -12.94
CA ASN A 365 -14.00 -9.97 -11.51
C ASN A 365 -13.56 -11.26 -10.81
N VAL A 366 -13.06 -11.11 -9.57
CA VAL A 366 -12.67 -12.22 -8.69
C VAL A 366 -13.13 -11.93 -7.27
N MET A 367 -13.51 -12.98 -6.53
CA MET A 367 -13.66 -12.90 -5.08
C MET A 367 -12.29 -12.64 -4.44
N ARG A 368 -12.23 -11.79 -3.43
CA ARG A 368 -11.01 -11.48 -2.69
C ARG A 368 -11.23 -11.59 -1.20
N ALA A 369 -10.54 -12.53 -0.57
CA ALA A 369 -10.39 -12.65 0.87
C ALA A 369 -8.96 -12.27 1.25
N SER A 370 -8.79 -11.34 2.18
CA SER A 370 -7.47 -10.90 2.64
C SER A 370 -7.39 -10.97 4.16
N VAL A 371 -6.54 -11.88 4.64
CA VAL A 371 -6.34 -12.17 6.06
C VAL A 371 -5.47 -11.12 6.74
N HIS A 372 -5.55 -11.04 8.06
CA HIS A 372 -4.63 -10.27 8.89
C HIS A 372 -4.18 -11.09 10.10
N ILE A 373 -3.13 -10.62 10.82
CA ILE A 373 -2.52 -11.34 11.94
C ILE A 373 -3.51 -11.72 13.07
N TYR A 374 -4.62 -11.00 13.20
CA TYR A 374 -5.69 -11.27 14.19
C TYR A 374 -6.68 -12.37 13.76
N ASN A 375 -6.61 -12.85 12.50
CA ASN A 375 -7.47 -13.96 12.10
C ASN A 375 -6.99 -15.30 12.66
N THR A 376 -7.92 -16.25 12.81
CA THR A 376 -7.67 -17.60 13.29
C THR A 376 -8.04 -18.64 12.25
N GLU A 377 -7.49 -19.83 12.38
CA GLU A 377 -7.80 -21.00 11.54
C GLU A 377 -9.30 -21.35 11.62
N ALA A 378 -9.92 -21.26 12.81
CA ALA A 378 -11.35 -21.46 13.00
C ALA A 378 -12.20 -20.44 12.24
N GLU A 379 -11.72 -19.20 12.08
CA GLU A 379 -12.37 -18.20 11.23
C GLU A 379 -12.25 -18.56 9.75
N LEU A 380 -11.14 -19.14 9.30
CA LEU A 380 -10.99 -19.63 7.93
C LEU A 380 -11.94 -20.80 7.65
N ASP A 381 -12.09 -21.74 8.60
CA ASP A 381 -13.03 -22.85 8.50
C ASP A 381 -14.49 -22.35 8.43
N ARG A 382 -14.87 -21.39 9.29
CA ARG A 382 -16.17 -20.73 9.27
C ARG A 382 -16.44 -20.03 7.94
N PHE A 383 -15.44 -19.29 7.41
CA PHE A 383 -15.56 -18.60 6.11
C PHE A 383 -15.82 -19.59 4.99
N VAL A 384 -15.03 -20.67 4.90
CA VAL A 384 -15.13 -21.67 3.84
C VAL A 384 -16.49 -22.39 3.89
N THR A 385 -16.98 -22.73 5.08
CA THR A 385 -18.32 -23.30 5.27
C THR A 385 -19.42 -22.36 4.81
N ALA A 386 -19.33 -21.07 5.21
CA ALA A 386 -20.30 -20.04 4.81
C ALA A 386 -20.27 -19.76 3.29
N LEU A 387 -19.08 -19.76 2.69
CA LEU A 387 -18.89 -19.61 1.24
C LEU A 387 -19.53 -20.77 0.48
N ASP A 388 -19.35 -22.02 0.96
CA ASP A 388 -19.94 -23.21 0.34
C ASP A 388 -21.48 -23.16 0.36
N ALA A 389 -22.06 -22.71 1.44
CA ALA A 389 -23.50 -22.50 1.57
C ALA A 389 -24.03 -21.28 0.78
N ALA A 390 -23.19 -20.35 0.39
CA ALA A 390 -23.58 -19.11 -0.28
C ALA A 390 -23.54 -19.20 -1.82
N ARG A 391 -22.96 -20.25 -2.38
CA ARG A 391 -22.81 -20.50 -3.84
C ARG A 391 -24.13 -20.81 -4.53
#